data_9ba8788194fb72c9d71540b11cf42893
#
_entry.id   9ba8788194fb72c9d71540b11cf42893
#
_cell.length_a   1.000
_cell.length_b   1.000
_cell.length_c   1.000
_cell.angle_alpha   90.00
_cell.angle_beta   90.00
_cell.angle_gamma   90.00
#
_symmetry.space_group_name_H-M   'P 1'
#
loop_
_entity.id
_entity.type
_entity.pdbx_description
1 polymer ?
#
loop_
_entity_poly.entity_id
_entity_poly.type
_entity_poly.pdbx_seq_one_letter_code
_entity_poly.pdbx_strand_id
1 'polypeptide(L)'
;EWNLQKKFTGWVDVDLTEKGKFEAEKAGLLIKKKNIKIDFYYSSLQLRANNTLKIIQKILNDEKSFTRAWQLNERHYGALTGLNKDEMSEKIGKDKVYEFRRSWDIKPEALKKESPYHPMNIEVYKKLPKSIIPDTESLKDTYIRVTKYFEEEIKNKLKNKNILISAHGNSIRALCKKLFDLNNNQISKLEIPTGNP
;
A
#
# COMPACT_ATOMS: atom_id res chain seq x y z
N GLU A 1 14.01 -0.23 0.07
CA GLU A 1 15.14 -0.18 -0.88
C GLU A 1 14.69 0.20 -2.29
N TRP A 2 13.73 -0.48 -2.89
CA TRP A 2 13.28 -0.28 -4.27
C TRP A 2 12.74 1.11 -4.56
N ASN A 3 12.17 1.80 -3.58
CA ASN A 3 11.74 3.20 -3.75
C ASN A 3 12.94 4.16 -3.97
N LEU A 4 14.07 3.92 -3.31
CA LEU A 4 15.31 4.68 -3.55
C LEU A 4 15.87 4.40 -4.95
N GLN A 5 15.74 3.17 -5.43
CA GLN A 5 16.12 2.77 -6.78
C GLN A 5 15.09 3.16 -7.84
N LYS A 6 14.02 3.90 -7.45
CA LYS A 6 12.91 4.28 -8.32
C LYS A 6 12.23 3.11 -9.05
N LYS A 7 12.24 1.90 -8.49
CA LYS A 7 11.61 0.73 -9.08
C LYS A 7 10.11 0.66 -8.78
N PHE A 8 9.37 0.00 -9.68
CA PHE A 8 8.00 -0.41 -9.43
C PHE A 8 7.99 -1.58 -8.45
N THR A 9 7.53 -1.36 -7.22
CA THR A 9 7.62 -2.37 -6.16
C THR A 9 6.39 -3.28 -6.11
N GLY A 10 5.20 -2.72 -6.13
CA GLY A 10 3.95 -3.50 -6.07
C GLY A 10 3.90 -4.48 -4.90
N TRP A 11 3.69 -5.76 -5.20
CA TRP A 11 3.59 -6.83 -4.22
C TRP A 11 4.93 -7.47 -3.84
N VAL A 12 6.05 -7.00 -4.39
CA VAL A 12 7.37 -7.48 -3.93
C VAL A 12 7.56 -7.12 -2.46
N ASP A 13 7.96 -8.10 -1.66
CA ASP A 13 8.06 -7.96 -0.21
C ASP A 13 9.46 -7.49 0.21
N VAL A 14 9.71 -6.20 0.05
CA VAL A 14 10.94 -5.52 0.47
C VAL A 14 10.74 -4.78 1.79
N ASP A 15 11.79 -4.68 2.58
CA ASP A 15 11.77 -3.99 3.86
C ASP A 15 11.95 -2.45 3.72
N LEU A 16 11.89 -1.78 4.86
CA LEU A 16 12.16 -0.34 4.99
C LEU A 16 13.65 -0.05 4.75
N THR A 17 13.90 1.13 4.24
CA THR A 17 15.23 1.76 4.28
C THR A 17 15.41 2.52 5.60
N GLU A 18 16.62 2.97 5.90
CA GLU A 18 16.85 3.85 7.06
C GLU A 18 15.97 5.11 6.99
N LYS A 19 15.84 5.70 5.80
CA LYS A 19 14.91 6.80 5.58
C LYS A 19 13.45 6.40 5.91
N GLY A 20 13.01 5.21 5.48
CA GLY A 20 11.67 4.71 5.77
C GLY A 20 11.44 4.46 7.26
N LYS A 21 12.46 4.00 8.00
CA LYS A 21 12.39 3.88 9.45
C LYS A 21 12.24 5.24 10.13
N PHE A 22 13.03 6.23 9.72
CA PHE A 22 12.94 7.60 10.21
C PHE A 22 11.56 8.23 9.93
N GLU A 23 11.00 8.01 8.74
CA GLU A 23 9.65 8.46 8.39
C GLU A 23 8.58 7.80 9.27
N ALA A 24 8.74 6.52 9.60
CA ALA A 24 7.86 5.80 10.53
C ALA A 24 7.96 6.34 11.96
N GLU A 25 9.16 6.65 12.43
CA GLU A 25 9.38 7.29 13.74
C GLU A 25 8.71 8.66 13.80
N LYS A 26 8.89 9.48 12.76
CA LYS A 26 8.23 10.79 12.64
C LYS A 26 6.72 10.66 12.71
N ALA A 27 6.14 9.69 12.00
CA ALA A 27 4.69 9.43 12.05
C ALA A 27 4.24 9.06 13.46
N GLY A 28 4.96 8.18 14.16
CA GLY A 28 4.68 7.81 15.55
C GLY A 28 4.72 9.01 16.50
N LEU A 29 5.72 9.89 16.36
CA LEU A 29 5.83 11.12 17.16
C LEU A 29 4.68 12.10 16.89
N LEU A 30 4.23 12.24 15.63
CA LEU A 30 3.09 13.09 15.29
C LEU A 30 1.79 12.58 15.93
N ILE A 31 1.54 11.27 15.89
CA ILE A 31 0.37 10.65 16.54
C ILE A 31 0.46 10.85 18.06
N LYS A 32 1.62 10.60 18.66
CA LYS A 32 1.87 10.80 20.09
C LYS A 32 1.60 12.23 20.53
N LYS A 33 2.10 13.21 19.75
CA LYS A 33 1.86 14.64 20.00
C LYS A 33 0.37 15.02 19.97
N LYS A 34 -0.42 14.35 19.14
CA LYS A 34 -1.87 14.54 19.06
C LYS A 34 -2.63 13.89 20.23
N ASN A 35 -1.95 13.12 21.08
CA ASN A 35 -2.54 12.36 22.19
C ASN A 35 -3.73 11.49 21.76
N ILE A 36 -3.64 10.88 20.57
CA ILE A 36 -4.69 10.02 20.04
C ILE A 36 -4.46 8.60 20.55
N LYS A 37 -5.41 8.09 21.34
CA LYS A 37 -5.42 6.68 21.74
C LYS A 37 -5.86 5.84 20.55
N ILE A 38 -5.05 4.88 20.13
CA ILE A 38 -5.41 3.94 19.07
C ILE A 38 -6.04 2.68 19.70
N ASP A 39 -7.20 2.29 19.21
CA ASP A 39 -7.94 1.11 19.69
C ASP A 39 -7.61 -0.12 18.87
N PHE A 40 -7.46 0.00 17.54
CA PHE A 40 -7.17 -1.10 16.64
C PHE A 40 -6.09 -0.73 15.64
N TYR A 41 -5.28 -1.73 15.28
CA TYR A 41 -4.19 -1.60 14.33
C TYR A 41 -4.38 -2.57 13.16
N TYR A 42 -4.20 -2.07 11.95
CA TYR A 42 -4.25 -2.84 10.73
C TYR A 42 -3.00 -2.60 9.88
N SER A 43 -2.57 -3.63 9.17
CA SER A 43 -1.48 -3.52 8.18
C SER A 43 -1.75 -4.43 6.99
N SER A 44 -1.02 -4.18 5.90
CA SER A 44 -0.95 -5.13 4.78
C SER A 44 -0.18 -6.39 5.18
N LEU A 45 -0.05 -7.36 4.28
CA LEU A 45 0.86 -8.50 4.49
C LEU A 45 2.34 -8.10 4.32
N GLN A 46 2.63 -6.98 3.67
CA GLN A 46 3.96 -6.60 3.25
C GLN A 46 4.82 -6.10 4.41
N LEU A 47 6.08 -6.57 4.43
CA LEU A 47 7.03 -6.37 5.52
C LEU A 47 7.23 -4.88 5.86
N ARG A 48 7.39 -4.02 4.84
CA ARG A 48 7.58 -2.58 5.04
C ARG A 48 6.43 -1.91 5.79
N ALA A 49 5.17 -2.30 5.53
CA ALA A 49 4.02 -1.74 6.24
C ALA A 49 3.94 -2.29 7.68
N ASN A 50 4.23 -3.58 7.86
CA ASN A 50 4.29 -4.20 9.20
C ASN A 50 5.38 -3.53 10.06
N ASN A 51 6.57 -3.31 9.51
CA ASN A 51 7.68 -2.70 10.24
C ASN A 51 7.43 -1.21 10.53
N THR A 52 6.80 -0.46 9.61
CA THR A 52 6.31 0.89 9.89
C THR A 52 5.38 0.90 11.10
N LEU A 53 4.40 -0.01 11.12
CA LEU A 53 3.44 -0.10 12.23
C LEU A 53 4.11 -0.43 13.56
N LYS A 54 5.04 -1.39 13.58
CA LYS A 54 5.79 -1.76 14.80
C LYS A 54 6.62 -0.59 15.35
N ILE A 55 7.26 0.20 14.47
CA ILE A 55 7.99 1.40 14.87
C ILE A 55 7.06 2.42 15.52
N ILE A 56 5.89 2.66 14.89
CA ILE A 56 4.86 3.57 15.45
C ILE A 56 4.39 3.07 16.81
N GLN A 57 4.04 1.78 16.95
CA GLN A 57 3.60 1.18 18.21
C GLN A 57 4.65 1.33 19.32
N LYS A 58 5.93 1.11 19.01
CA LYS A 58 7.04 1.30 19.95
C LYS A 58 7.08 2.73 20.50
N ILE A 59 6.89 3.74 19.65
CA ILE A 59 6.87 5.16 20.05
C ILE A 59 5.65 5.49 20.89
N LEU A 60 4.52 4.87 20.59
CA LEU A 60 3.28 5.04 21.37
C LEU A 60 3.28 4.24 22.67
N ASN A 61 4.28 3.39 22.93
CA ASN A 61 4.32 2.41 24.01
C ASN A 61 3.06 1.52 24.01
N ASP A 62 2.64 1.06 22.85
CA ASP A 62 1.43 0.24 22.65
C ASP A 62 1.81 -1.12 22.03
N GLU A 63 1.60 -2.19 22.78
CA GLU A 63 1.96 -3.56 22.40
C GLU A 63 0.76 -4.38 21.86
N LYS A 64 -0.36 -3.72 21.59
CA LYS A 64 -1.52 -4.40 21.02
C LYS A 64 -1.16 -5.15 19.74
N SER A 65 -1.75 -6.31 19.55
CA SER A 65 -1.66 -7.03 18.28
C SER A 65 -2.30 -6.23 17.14
N PHE A 66 -1.87 -6.48 15.91
CA PHE A 66 -2.46 -5.88 14.72
C PHE A 66 -2.92 -6.92 13.72
N THR A 67 -4.00 -6.61 13.01
CA THR A 67 -4.54 -7.47 11.96
C THR A 67 -3.81 -7.21 10.65
N ARG A 68 -3.33 -8.28 10.00
CA ARG A 68 -2.73 -8.22 8.66
C ARG A 68 -3.72 -8.68 7.62
N ALA A 69 -3.88 -7.89 6.55
CA ALA A 69 -4.83 -8.16 5.48
C ALA A 69 -4.19 -7.93 4.10
N TRP A 70 -4.28 -8.92 3.22
CA TRP A 70 -3.78 -8.82 1.84
C TRP A 70 -4.50 -7.72 1.05
N GLN A 71 -5.74 -7.45 1.39
CA GLN A 71 -6.53 -6.40 0.76
C GLN A 71 -5.93 -5.00 0.96
N LEU A 72 -5.08 -4.82 1.96
CA LEU A 72 -4.35 -3.58 2.21
C LEU A 72 -2.97 -3.53 1.52
N ASN A 73 -2.57 -4.57 0.77
CA ASN A 73 -1.32 -4.56 0.00
C ASN A 73 -1.29 -3.41 -1.02
N GLU A 74 -0.06 -3.04 -1.44
CA GLU A 74 0.13 -2.09 -2.54
C GLU A 74 -0.51 -2.63 -3.83
N ARG A 75 -0.81 -1.76 -4.78
CA ARG A 75 -1.27 -2.14 -6.11
C ARG A 75 -0.21 -2.97 -6.83
N HIS A 76 -0.64 -4.03 -7.52
CA HIS A 76 0.26 -4.84 -8.35
C HIS A 76 0.54 -4.14 -9.68
N TYR A 77 1.82 -3.95 -10.00
CA TYR A 77 2.23 -3.22 -11.19
C TYR A 77 2.44 -4.09 -12.44
N GLY A 78 1.97 -5.35 -12.43
CA GLY A 78 2.09 -6.25 -13.57
C GLY A 78 3.53 -6.40 -14.05
N ALA A 79 3.70 -6.44 -15.37
CA ALA A 79 5.01 -6.57 -16.02
C ALA A 79 6.00 -5.41 -15.74
N LEU A 80 5.53 -4.30 -15.17
CA LEU A 80 6.43 -3.21 -14.74
C LEU A 80 7.14 -3.52 -13.42
N THR A 81 6.73 -4.54 -12.66
CA THR A 81 7.32 -4.88 -11.37
C THR A 81 8.83 -5.15 -11.50
N GLY A 82 9.63 -4.46 -10.71
CA GLY A 82 11.09 -4.55 -10.70
C GLY A 82 11.80 -3.60 -11.68
N LEU A 83 11.08 -3.04 -12.65
CA LEU A 83 11.65 -2.12 -13.63
C LEU A 83 11.85 -0.73 -13.02
N ASN A 84 12.87 0.00 -13.49
CA ASN A 84 13.13 1.37 -13.09
C ASN A 84 12.15 2.33 -13.80
N LYS A 85 11.60 3.31 -13.05
CA LYS A 85 10.60 4.25 -13.56
C LYS A 85 11.17 5.24 -14.58
N ASP A 86 12.42 5.67 -14.39
CA ASP A 86 13.09 6.62 -15.29
C ASP A 86 13.42 5.93 -16.63
N GLU A 87 14.00 4.72 -16.58
CA GLU A 87 14.27 3.89 -17.77
C GLU A 87 12.97 3.58 -18.56
N MET A 88 11.90 3.27 -17.83
CA MET A 88 10.60 3.04 -18.48
C MET A 88 10.03 4.32 -19.10
N SER A 89 10.26 5.49 -18.46
CA SER A 89 9.84 6.77 -19.04
C SER A 89 10.59 7.12 -20.31
N GLU A 90 11.86 6.72 -20.42
CA GLU A 90 12.64 6.86 -21.64
C GLU A 90 12.16 5.89 -22.75
N LYS A 91 11.83 4.66 -22.35
CA LYS A 91 11.46 3.59 -23.29
C LYS A 91 10.05 3.73 -23.89
N ILE A 92 9.04 4.07 -23.07
CA ILE A 92 7.62 4.09 -23.47
C ILE A 92 6.96 5.46 -23.33
N GLY A 93 7.73 6.48 -22.92
CA GLY A 93 7.25 7.84 -22.72
C GLY A 93 6.76 8.12 -21.30
N LYS A 94 6.96 9.36 -20.84
CA LYS A 94 6.57 9.81 -19.49
C LYS A 94 5.06 9.74 -19.28
N ASP A 95 4.28 10.10 -20.30
CA ASP A 95 2.81 10.11 -20.22
C ASP A 95 2.26 8.71 -20.02
N LYS A 96 2.82 7.71 -20.71
CA LYS A 96 2.41 6.31 -20.56
C LYS A 96 2.77 5.75 -19.19
N VAL A 97 3.96 6.07 -18.67
CA VAL A 97 4.35 5.70 -17.30
C VAL A 97 3.46 6.39 -16.28
N TYR A 98 3.14 7.67 -16.48
CA TYR A 98 2.20 8.40 -15.63
C TYR A 98 0.80 7.77 -15.64
N GLU A 99 0.29 7.42 -16.82
CA GLU A 99 -0.98 6.74 -17.01
C GLU A 99 -1.03 5.42 -16.21
N PHE A 100 -0.03 4.55 -16.34
CA PHE A 100 0.07 3.32 -15.55
C PHE A 100 0.15 3.54 -14.04
N ARG A 101 0.69 4.68 -13.61
CA ARG A 101 0.84 4.99 -12.19
C ARG A 101 -0.39 5.66 -11.58
N ARG A 102 -1.17 6.40 -12.36
CA ARG A 102 -2.16 7.36 -11.84
C ARG A 102 -3.57 7.20 -12.39
N SER A 103 -3.75 6.55 -13.54
CA SER A 103 -5.09 6.35 -14.09
C SER A 103 -5.95 5.47 -13.18
N TRP A 104 -7.26 5.64 -13.32
CA TRP A 104 -8.23 4.90 -12.52
C TRP A 104 -8.31 3.43 -12.92
N ASP A 105 -8.48 3.13 -14.21
CA ASP A 105 -8.83 1.81 -14.74
C ASP A 105 -7.79 1.21 -15.70
N ILE A 106 -6.76 1.97 -16.07
CA ILE A 106 -5.68 1.46 -16.90
C ILE A 106 -4.68 0.71 -16.02
N LYS A 107 -4.30 -0.47 -16.49
CA LYS A 107 -3.32 -1.33 -15.82
C LYS A 107 -2.23 -1.78 -16.79
N PRO A 108 -1.00 -2.02 -16.27
CA PRO A 108 0.06 -2.63 -17.06
C PRO A 108 -0.30 -4.05 -17.51
N GLU A 109 0.44 -4.59 -18.47
CA GLU A 109 0.35 -6.00 -18.84
C GLU A 109 0.56 -6.92 -17.63
N ALA A 110 0.02 -8.13 -17.72
CA ALA A 110 0.16 -9.14 -16.67
C ALA A 110 1.63 -9.54 -16.49
N LEU A 111 2.05 -9.71 -15.24
CA LEU A 111 3.35 -10.30 -14.92
C LEU A 111 3.28 -11.81 -15.15
N LYS A 112 4.28 -12.36 -15.82
CA LYS A 112 4.38 -13.80 -16.05
C LYS A 112 4.52 -14.56 -14.72
N LYS A 113 3.83 -15.68 -14.58
CA LYS A 113 3.80 -16.48 -13.34
C LYS A 113 5.16 -17.06 -12.96
N GLU A 114 6.05 -17.22 -13.92
CA GLU A 114 7.42 -17.71 -13.75
C GLU A 114 8.36 -16.63 -13.19
N SER A 115 7.95 -15.37 -13.21
CA SER A 115 8.76 -14.28 -12.66
C SER A 115 9.00 -14.49 -11.16
N PRO A 116 10.23 -14.32 -10.66
CA PRO A 116 10.52 -14.39 -9.22
C PRO A 116 9.78 -13.29 -8.43
N TYR A 117 9.33 -12.24 -9.11
CA TYR A 117 8.56 -11.13 -8.50
C TYR A 117 7.05 -11.37 -8.52
N HIS A 118 6.58 -12.47 -9.17
CA HIS A 118 5.17 -12.80 -9.13
C HIS A 118 4.76 -13.23 -7.72
N PRO A 119 3.63 -12.72 -7.16
CA PRO A 119 3.27 -13.01 -5.77
C PRO A 119 3.14 -14.49 -5.43
N MET A 120 2.79 -15.34 -6.41
CA MET A 120 2.77 -16.81 -6.21
C MET A 120 4.12 -17.39 -5.82
N ASN A 121 5.25 -16.72 -6.14
CA ASN A 121 6.61 -17.15 -5.85
C ASN A 121 7.20 -16.47 -4.60
N ILE A 122 6.43 -15.60 -3.94
CA ILE A 122 6.87 -14.85 -2.74
C ILE A 122 6.26 -15.50 -1.50
N GLU A 123 7.11 -15.80 -0.51
CA GLU A 123 6.78 -16.63 0.68
C GLU A 123 5.55 -16.11 1.43
N VAL A 124 5.46 -14.80 1.67
CA VAL A 124 4.38 -14.19 2.47
C VAL A 124 2.98 -14.43 1.88
N TYR A 125 2.87 -14.74 0.60
CA TYR A 125 1.59 -14.95 -0.10
C TYR A 125 1.24 -16.42 -0.34
N LYS A 126 2.12 -17.37 -0.01
CA LYS A 126 1.89 -18.80 -0.27
C LYS A 126 0.62 -19.37 0.37
N LYS A 127 0.17 -18.77 1.47
CA LYS A 127 -1.06 -19.18 2.16
C LYS A 127 -2.33 -18.58 1.55
N LEU A 128 -2.20 -17.67 0.60
CA LEU A 128 -3.35 -17.07 -0.05
C LEU A 128 -3.91 -18.00 -1.14
N PRO A 129 -5.24 -18.06 -1.31
CA PRO A 129 -5.83 -18.74 -2.47
C PRO A 129 -5.29 -18.16 -3.77
N LYS A 130 -4.91 -19.00 -4.72
CA LYS A 130 -4.37 -18.55 -6.02
C LYS A 130 -5.33 -17.65 -6.79
N SER A 131 -6.63 -17.83 -6.59
CA SER A 131 -7.69 -17.05 -7.25
C SER A 131 -7.73 -15.57 -6.87
N ILE A 132 -7.14 -15.18 -5.73
CA ILE A 132 -7.12 -13.79 -5.28
C ILE A 132 -5.78 -13.09 -5.56
N ILE A 133 -4.78 -13.83 -6.06
CA ILE A 133 -3.46 -13.27 -6.39
C ILE A 133 -3.54 -12.63 -7.77
N PRO A 134 -3.34 -11.29 -7.88
CA PRO A 134 -3.42 -10.61 -9.17
C PRO A 134 -2.13 -10.80 -9.99
N ASP A 135 -2.27 -10.93 -11.30
CA ASP A 135 -1.15 -10.83 -12.23
C ASP A 135 -0.86 -9.35 -12.60
N THR A 136 -1.82 -8.46 -12.41
CA THR A 136 -1.74 -7.00 -12.59
C THR A 136 -2.96 -6.31 -11.98
N GLU A 137 -2.84 -5.05 -11.56
CA GLU A 137 -3.95 -4.25 -11.04
C GLU A 137 -3.97 -2.83 -11.62
N SER A 138 -5.17 -2.33 -11.87
CA SER A 138 -5.48 -0.89 -11.95
C SER A 138 -5.71 -0.31 -10.54
N LEU A 139 -5.85 1.01 -10.43
CA LEU A 139 -6.27 1.62 -9.17
C LEU A 139 -7.71 1.22 -8.80
N LYS A 140 -8.58 1.01 -9.81
CA LYS A 140 -9.93 0.49 -9.62
C LYS A 140 -9.94 -0.91 -9.01
N ASP A 141 -9.09 -1.81 -9.48
CA ASP A 141 -8.97 -3.16 -8.90
C ASP A 141 -8.54 -3.08 -7.43
N THR A 142 -7.54 -2.25 -7.13
CA THR A 142 -7.09 -1.98 -5.76
C THR A 142 -8.22 -1.38 -4.90
N TYR A 143 -8.99 -0.43 -5.44
CA TYR A 143 -10.13 0.18 -4.77
C TYR A 143 -11.19 -0.85 -4.40
N ILE A 144 -11.54 -1.75 -5.31
CA ILE A 144 -12.57 -2.78 -5.07
C ILE A 144 -12.19 -3.64 -3.87
N ARG A 145 -10.96 -4.16 -3.80
CA ARG A 145 -10.54 -5.03 -2.69
C ARG A 145 -10.38 -4.29 -1.36
N VAL A 146 -9.82 -3.07 -1.41
CA VAL A 146 -9.61 -2.25 -0.20
C VAL A 146 -10.95 -1.82 0.40
N THR A 147 -11.88 -1.33 -0.43
CA THR A 147 -13.16 -0.83 0.07
C THR A 147 -14.08 -1.95 0.53
N LYS A 148 -14.06 -3.10 -0.13
CA LYS A 148 -14.78 -4.28 0.35
C LYS A 148 -14.30 -4.67 1.75
N TYR A 149 -13.00 -4.81 1.94
CA TYR A 149 -12.42 -5.13 3.24
C TYR A 149 -12.74 -4.07 4.31
N PHE A 150 -12.68 -2.80 3.93
CA PHE A 150 -13.03 -1.69 4.83
C PHE A 150 -14.49 -1.79 5.31
N GLU A 151 -15.46 -2.03 4.41
CA GLU A 151 -16.88 -2.14 4.76
C GLU A 151 -17.16 -3.37 5.64
N GLU A 152 -16.54 -4.50 5.33
CA GLU A 152 -16.78 -5.78 6.01
C GLU A 152 -16.07 -5.87 7.37
N GLU A 153 -14.83 -5.40 7.49
CA GLU A 153 -13.97 -5.69 8.64
C GLU A 153 -13.61 -4.48 9.50
N ILE A 154 -13.59 -3.28 8.93
CA ILE A 154 -13.06 -2.09 9.63
C ILE A 154 -14.17 -1.13 10.03
N LYS A 155 -15.10 -0.83 9.16
CA LYS A 155 -16.11 0.23 9.33
C LYS A 155 -16.92 0.10 10.62
N ASN A 156 -17.35 -1.10 10.96
CA ASN A 156 -18.16 -1.34 12.16
C ASN A 156 -17.37 -1.11 13.46
N LYS A 157 -16.04 -1.17 13.40
CA LYS A 157 -15.15 -0.92 14.54
C LYS A 157 -14.84 0.55 14.77
N LEU A 158 -15.23 1.44 13.83
CA LEU A 158 -14.99 2.88 13.94
C LEU A 158 -15.90 3.59 14.94
N LYS A 159 -16.98 2.94 15.42
CA LYS A 159 -17.90 3.55 16.39
C LYS A 159 -17.16 3.92 17.67
N ASN A 160 -16.90 5.22 17.86
CA ASN A 160 -16.17 5.79 19.00
C ASN A 160 -14.76 5.17 19.24
N LYS A 161 -14.11 4.72 18.16
CA LYS A 161 -12.79 4.09 18.20
C LYS A 161 -11.86 4.70 17.16
N ASN A 162 -10.58 4.79 17.52
CA ASN A 162 -9.54 5.21 16.60
C ASN A 162 -8.82 3.99 16.02
N ILE A 163 -8.68 3.98 14.72
CA ILE A 163 -8.04 2.89 13.97
C ILE A 163 -6.82 3.43 13.24
N LEU A 164 -5.68 2.78 13.42
CA LEU A 164 -4.48 3.06 12.63
C LEU A 164 -4.30 1.99 11.56
N ILE A 165 -4.17 2.42 10.31
CA ILE A 165 -3.91 1.56 9.16
C ILE A 165 -2.55 1.92 8.58
N SER A 166 -1.58 1.01 8.69
CA SER A 166 -0.29 1.12 7.99
C SER A 166 -0.36 0.36 6.68
N ALA A 167 -0.36 1.08 5.57
CA ALA A 167 -0.54 0.52 4.24
C ALA A 167 0.33 1.25 3.19
N HIS A 168 -0.12 1.37 1.95
CA HIS A 168 0.69 1.83 0.83
C HIS A 168 -0.01 2.94 0.06
N GLY A 169 0.76 3.67 -0.76
CA GLY A 169 0.24 4.84 -1.48
C GLY A 169 -1.05 4.58 -2.26
N ASN A 170 -1.16 3.46 -2.98
CA ASN A 170 -2.38 3.20 -3.76
C ASN A 170 -3.51 2.59 -2.91
N SER A 171 -3.22 1.77 -1.91
CA SER A 171 -4.27 1.27 -1.00
C SER A 171 -4.84 2.40 -0.13
N ILE A 172 -3.99 3.32 0.38
CA ILE A 172 -4.46 4.51 1.11
C ILE A 172 -5.23 5.44 0.18
N ARG A 173 -4.73 5.68 -1.05
CA ARG A 173 -5.44 6.47 -2.07
C ARG A 173 -6.83 5.91 -2.38
N ALA A 174 -6.94 4.59 -2.51
CA ALA A 174 -8.21 3.90 -2.70
C ALA A 174 -9.17 4.13 -1.53
N LEU A 175 -8.67 4.06 -0.30
CA LEU A 175 -9.47 4.32 0.90
C LEU A 175 -9.90 5.79 0.97
N CYS A 176 -9.00 6.75 0.66
CA CYS A 176 -9.34 8.17 0.60
C CYS A 176 -10.43 8.45 -0.43
N LYS A 177 -10.39 7.79 -1.61
CA LYS A 177 -11.46 7.91 -2.61
C LYS A 177 -12.82 7.57 -2.02
N LYS A 178 -12.90 6.48 -1.25
CA LYS A 178 -14.14 6.04 -0.59
C LYS A 178 -14.57 6.98 0.53
N LEU A 179 -13.66 7.38 1.41
CA LEU A 179 -13.98 8.14 2.62
C LEU A 179 -14.35 9.61 2.31
N PHE A 180 -13.76 10.19 1.26
CA PHE A 180 -13.94 11.58 0.88
C PHE A 180 -14.74 11.77 -0.42
N ASP A 181 -15.33 10.69 -0.94
CA ASP A 181 -16.12 10.67 -2.18
C ASP A 181 -15.42 11.35 -3.37
N LEU A 182 -14.13 11.06 -3.53
CA LEU A 182 -13.32 11.68 -4.58
C LEU A 182 -13.67 11.09 -5.96
N ASN A 183 -13.77 11.96 -6.97
CA ASN A 183 -13.91 11.51 -8.35
C ASN A 183 -12.57 10.99 -8.94
N ASN A 184 -12.61 10.45 -10.17
CA ASN A 184 -11.43 9.84 -10.80
C ASN A 184 -10.31 10.85 -11.08
N ASN A 185 -10.62 12.11 -11.39
CA ASN A 185 -9.60 13.15 -11.60
C ASN A 185 -8.94 13.58 -10.28
N GLN A 186 -9.72 13.68 -9.21
CA GLN A 186 -9.20 14.01 -7.89
C GLN A 186 -8.27 12.93 -7.36
N ILE A 187 -8.69 11.65 -7.49
CA ILE A 187 -7.88 10.53 -7.00
C ILE A 187 -6.56 10.36 -7.76
N SER A 188 -6.53 10.63 -9.06
CA SER A 188 -5.30 10.55 -9.86
C SER A 188 -4.25 11.59 -9.44
N LYS A 189 -4.68 12.74 -8.94
CA LYS A 189 -3.84 13.85 -8.49
C LYS A 189 -3.49 13.79 -7.00
N LEU A 190 -4.19 12.95 -6.22
CA LEU A 190 -3.97 12.86 -4.78
C LEU A 190 -2.57 12.30 -4.49
N GLU A 191 -1.74 13.05 -3.82
CA GLU A 191 -0.45 12.59 -3.30
C GLU A 191 -0.62 12.05 -1.87
N ILE A 192 0.03 10.93 -1.61
CA ILE A 192 0.10 10.32 -0.28
C ILE A 192 1.56 10.40 0.18
N PRO A 193 1.93 11.44 0.93
CA PRO A 193 3.30 11.58 1.42
C PRO A 193 3.61 10.52 2.48
N THR A 194 4.83 10.00 2.46
CA THR A 194 5.30 9.03 3.47
C THR A 194 5.56 9.72 4.81
N GLY A 195 5.34 9.00 5.92
CA GLY A 195 5.60 9.52 7.26
C GLY A 195 4.63 10.61 7.77
N ASN A 196 3.50 10.80 7.09
CA ASN A 196 2.39 11.64 7.56
C ASN A 196 1.18 10.75 7.87
N PRO A 197 0.78 10.69 9.15
CA PRO A 197 -0.44 9.99 9.56
C PRO A 197 -1.69 10.82 9.30
#